data_65a237514dee2130c8660083e3d755b0
#
_entry.id   65a237514dee2130c8660083e3d755b0
#
_cell.length_a   1.000
_cell.length_b   1.000
_cell.length_c   1.000
_cell.angle_alpha   90.00
_cell.angle_beta   90.00
_cell.angle_gamma   90.00
#
_symmetry.space_group_name_H-M   'P 1'
#
loop_
_entity.id
_entity.type
_entity.pdbx_description
1 polymer ?
#
loop_
_entity_poly.entity_id
_entity_poly.type
_entity_poly.pdbx_seq_one_letter_code
_entity_poly.pdbx_strand_id
1 'polypeptide(L)'
;MYENMTYENILQGMLNRVPDDIDKREGSVIYDALAPNAYFLADQYDQLRNFIDLVLPDTAIGEYLDRSVYAYMSRKPAVAAVRKMTTSDVVDLRSRWELSGLIYVVTGIVSDFVYEVTCETPGVVGNQYSGEMRSLSETGVTAVLSDILVAGADVEADEALRSRFCNKVRYPATSGNTYHYQQWAAEVPGVGAAKVLPLGNGPGTVVVLVVDSDKAISTSLPQKVSDYIETVRPVGATVSVISPEALSINIVANVQLDGSKNLAEVKRVFEADLDDFLKNLTFSSSRVSYAKLGNVLLDVPGVSDFDTFTVNGVVGNVPVGERQVPVVGTVTLSEVSLVGTD
;
A
#
# COMPACT_ATOMS: atom_id res chain seq x y z
N MET A 1 6.42 -3.15 -31.23
CA MET A 1 5.63 -3.36 -32.47
C MET A 1 5.49 -2.02 -33.17
N TYR A 2 5.70 -1.93 -34.48
CA TYR A 2 5.65 -0.68 -35.30
C TYR A 2 6.73 0.37 -35.01
N GLU A 3 7.81 0.07 -34.32
CA GLU A 3 8.91 1.01 -33.99
C GLU A 3 9.61 1.59 -35.24
N ASN A 4 9.64 0.83 -36.33
CA ASN A 4 10.25 1.26 -37.60
C ASN A 4 9.29 1.99 -38.55
N MET A 5 8.04 2.23 -38.14
CA MET A 5 7.04 2.93 -38.97
C MET A 5 7.10 4.44 -38.72
N THR A 6 8.33 5.00 -38.84
CA THR A 6 8.56 6.44 -38.77
C THR A 6 8.24 7.12 -40.11
N TYR A 7 8.03 8.44 -40.07
CA TYR A 7 7.79 9.25 -41.26
C TYR A 7 8.85 9.01 -42.35
N GLU A 8 10.12 9.02 -41.95
CA GLU A 8 11.25 8.86 -42.88
C GLU A 8 11.21 7.48 -43.54
N ASN A 9 11.03 6.43 -42.78
CA ASN A 9 11.01 5.05 -43.28
C ASN A 9 9.79 4.80 -44.20
N ILE A 10 8.65 5.35 -43.87
CA ILE A 10 7.42 5.24 -44.68
C ILE A 10 7.60 6.02 -45.98
N LEU A 11 8.06 7.27 -45.91
CA LEU A 11 8.30 8.10 -47.08
C LEU A 11 9.32 7.45 -48.03
N GLN A 12 10.44 6.98 -47.47
CA GLN A 12 11.47 6.28 -48.27
C GLN A 12 10.90 5.01 -48.92
N GLY A 13 10.09 4.26 -48.18
CA GLY A 13 9.42 3.08 -48.71
C GLY A 13 8.42 3.39 -49.83
N MET A 14 7.75 4.54 -49.78
CA MET A 14 6.89 5.05 -50.87
C MET A 14 7.71 5.48 -52.09
N LEU A 15 8.73 6.30 -51.89
CA LEU A 15 9.61 6.77 -52.95
C LEU A 15 10.35 5.62 -53.69
N ASN A 16 10.70 4.56 -52.99
CA ASN A 16 11.32 3.37 -53.58
C ASN A 16 10.38 2.58 -54.52
N ARG A 17 9.07 2.81 -54.42
CA ARG A 17 8.05 2.20 -55.30
C ARG A 17 7.75 3.05 -56.53
N VAL A 18 8.22 4.29 -56.56
CA VAL A 18 8.08 5.16 -57.73
C VAL A 18 9.16 4.78 -58.76
N PRO A 19 8.86 4.75 -60.10
CA PRO A 19 9.88 4.47 -61.11
C PRO A 19 11.09 5.39 -61.05
N ASP A 20 12.26 4.90 -61.46
CA ASP A 20 13.53 5.63 -61.30
C ASP A 20 13.72 6.78 -62.28
N ASP A 21 12.93 6.84 -63.33
CA ASP A 21 12.90 7.92 -64.33
C ASP A 21 12.17 9.18 -63.83
N ILE A 22 11.54 9.12 -62.65
CA ILE A 22 10.83 10.25 -62.05
C ILE A 22 11.68 10.91 -60.96
N ASP A 23 11.70 12.24 -60.94
CA ASP A 23 12.41 13.00 -59.87
C ASP A 23 11.74 12.80 -58.52
N LYS A 24 12.51 12.24 -57.56
CA LYS A 24 12.09 11.87 -56.21
C LYS A 24 12.70 12.79 -55.13
N ARG A 25 13.41 13.85 -55.51
CA ARG A 25 14.05 14.76 -54.55
C ARG A 25 13.01 15.59 -53.81
N GLU A 26 13.36 16.05 -52.64
CA GLU A 26 12.58 17.02 -51.88
C GLU A 26 12.21 18.26 -52.74
N GLY A 27 10.96 18.65 -52.72
CA GLY A 27 10.40 19.70 -53.56
C GLY A 27 9.99 19.26 -54.97
N SER A 28 10.11 17.97 -55.35
CA SER A 28 9.51 17.42 -56.54
C SER A 28 7.99 17.16 -56.33
N VAL A 29 7.21 17.16 -57.41
CA VAL A 29 5.79 16.93 -57.37
C VAL A 29 5.42 15.60 -56.68
N ILE A 30 6.25 14.57 -56.95
CA ILE A 30 6.04 13.22 -56.34
C ILE A 30 6.38 13.25 -54.83
N TYR A 31 7.47 13.88 -54.45
CA TYR A 31 7.86 14.00 -53.04
C TYR A 31 6.75 14.76 -52.27
N ASP A 32 6.35 15.91 -52.77
CA ASP A 32 5.33 16.78 -52.14
C ASP A 32 3.96 16.09 -52.06
N ALA A 33 3.64 15.18 -52.98
CA ALA A 33 2.41 14.39 -52.97
C ALA A 33 2.44 13.23 -51.95
N LEU A 34 3.65 12.60 -51.73
CA LEU A 34 3.78 11.45 -50.85
C LEU A 34 4.10 11.83 -49.39
N ALA A 35 4.81 12.94 -49.18
CA ALA A 35 5.22 13.35 -47.84
C ALA A 35 4.06 13.56 -46.87
N PRO A 36 2.95 14.24 -47.22
CA PRO A 36 1.77 14.34 -46.32
C PRO A 36 1.15 12.98 -46.00
N ASN A 37 1.08 12.07 -46.98
CA ASN A 37 0.53 10.73 -46.77
C ASN A 37 1.43 9.91 -45.83
N ALA A 38 2.76 10.00 -45.99
CA ALA A 38 3.70 9.33 -45.09
C ALA A 38 3.60 9.88 -43.66
N TYR A 39 3.37 11.18 -43.50
CA TYR A 39 3.15 11.80 -42.19
C TYR A 39 1.91 11.25 -41.49
N PHE A 40 0.76 11.25 -42.16
CA PHE A 40 -0.47 10.74 -41.59
C PHE A 40 -0.40 9.23 -41.29
N LEU A 41 0.29 8.46 -42.12
CA LEU A 41 0.49 7.03 -41.84
C LEU A 41 1.40 6.81 -40.63
N ALA A 42 2.46 7.60 -40.45
CA ALA A 42 3.33 7.54 -39.28
C ALA A 42 2.53 7.88 -37.99
N ASP A 43 1.71 8.93 -38.04
CA ASP A 43 0.81 9.30 -36.94
C ASP A 43 -0.19 8.18 -36.59
N GLN A 44 -0.79 7.53 -37.59
CA GLN A 44 -1.66 6.40 -37.38
C GLN A 44 -0.95 5.20 -36.74
N TYR A 45 0.27 4.90 -37.15
CA TYR A 45 1.05 3.83 -36.52
C TYR A 45 1.44 4.17 -35.07
N ASP A 46 1.72 5.43 -34.77
CA ASP A 46 1.98 5.89 -33.41
C ASP A 46 0.74 5.77 -32.52
N GLN A 47 -0.43 6.17 -33.06
CA GLN A 47 -1.73 5.98 -32.36
C GLN A 47 -2.05 4.51 -32.13
N LEU A 48 -1.77 3.61 -33.10
CA LEU A 48 -1.95 2.16 -32.93
C LEU A 48 -1.02 1.59 -31.85
N ARG A 49 0.22 2.07 -31.78
CA ARG A 49 1.15 1.66 -30.70
C ARG A 49 0.62 2.05 -29.32
N ASN A 50 0.21 3.32 -29.19
CA ASN A 50 -0.33 3.83 -27.94
C ASN A 50 -1.65 3.11 -27.56
N PHE A 51 -2.47 2.74 -28.54
CA PHE A 51 -3.70 1.98 -28.30
C PHE A 51 -3.42 0.58 -27.70
N ILE A 52 -2.38 -0.12 -28.18
CA ILE A 52 -1.98 -1.42 -27.63
C ILE A 52 -1.61 -1.28 -26.16
N ASP A 53 -0.84 -0.25 -25.80
CA ASP A 53 -0.43 0.03 -24.42
C ASP A 53 -1.62 0.36 -23.50
N LEU A 54 -2.69 0.91 -24.06
CA LEU A 54 -3.92 1.21 -23.30
C LEU A 54 -4.86 0.00 -23.14
N VAL A 55 -4.72 -1.04 -23.96
CA VAL A 55 -5.60 -2.23 -23.89
C VAL A 55 -5.09 -3.28 -22.90
N LEU A 56 -3.77 -3.40 -22.73
CA LEU A 56 -3.18 -4.43 -21.90
C LEU A 56 -3.15 -4.02 -20.42
N PRO A 57 -3.55 -4.89 -19.48
CA PRO A 57 -3.59 -4.53 -18.04
C PRO A 57 -2.24 -4.14 -17.43
N ASP A 58 -1.12 -4.56 -18.01
CA ASP A 58 0.24 -4.24 -17.55
C ASP A 58 0.67 -2.81 -17.86
N THR A 59 0.14 -2.22 -18.94
CA THR A 59 0.49 -0.87 -19.42
C THR A 59 -0.67 0.12 -19.35
N ALA A 60 -1.92 -0.36 -19.36
CA ALA A 60 -3.12 0.46 -19.32
C ALA A 60 -3.19 1.37 -18.07
N ILE A 61 -3.74 2.57 -18.22
CA ILE A 61 -3.88 3.56 -17.16
C ILE A 61 -5.33 4.05 -17.04
N GLY A 62 -5.71 4.52 -15.84
CA GLY A 62 -6.99 5.14 -15.57
C GLY A 62 -8.19 4.28 -16.02
N GLU A 63 -9.12 4.87 -16.77
CA GLU A 63 -10.33 4.22 -17.27
C GLU A 63 -10.03 3.01 -18.18
N TYR A 64 -8.95 3.06 -18.94
CA TYR A 64 -8.54 1.92 -19.79
C TYR A 64 -8.13 0.72 -18.97
N LEU A 65 -7.41 0.94 -17.86
CA LEU A 65 -7.09 -0.13 -16.91
C LEU A 65 -8.37 -0.69 -16.28
N ASP A 66 -9.29 0.18 -15.85
CA ASP A 66 -10.56 -0.26 -15.28
C ASP A 66 -11.33 -1.16 -16.24
N ARG A 67 -11.40 -0.80 -17.52
CA ARG A 67 -12.05 -1.59 -18.57
C ARG A 67 -11.34 -2.91 -18.85
N SER A 68 -9.99 -2.92 -18.83
CA SER A 68 -9.22 -4.13 -19.11
C SER A 68 -9.37 -5.20 -18.02
N VAL A 69 -9.60 -4.79 -16.76
CA VAL A 69 -9.76 -5.71 -15.62
C VAL A 69 -11.21 -5.94 -15.20
N TYR A 70 -12.20 -5.26 -15.83
CA TYR A 70 -13.61 -5.23 -15.42
C TYR A 70 -14.24 -6.63 -15.26
N ALA A 71 -13.89 -7.57 -16.12
CA ALA A 71 -14.42 -8.94 -16.05
C ALA A 71 -14.01 -9.70 -14.76
N TYR A 72 -12.98 -9.24 -14.08
CA TYR A 72 -12.41 -9.89 -12.89
C TYR A 72 -12.62 -9.09 -11.60
N MET A 73 -12.58 -7.77 -11.68
CA MET A 73 -12.71 -6.88 -10.52
C MET A 73 -12.95 -5.43 -10.96
N SER A 74 -13.40 -4.62 -10.00
CA SER A 74 -13.49 -3.17 -10.14
C SER A 74 -12.50 -2.46 -9.20
N ARG A 75 -12.16 -1.23 -9.54
CA ARG A 75 -11.37 -0.33 -8.70
C ARG A 75 -12.09 -0.06 -7.39
N LYS A 76 -11.36 -0.06 -6.29
CA LYS A 76 -11.92 0.32 -4.98
C LYS A 76 -12.19 1.83 -4.99
N PRO A 77 -13.42 2.25 -4.64
CA PRO A 77 -13.75 3.67 -4.55
C PRO A 77 -13.05 4.31 -3.34
N ALA A 78 -12.98 5.63 -3.34
CA ALA A 78 -12.57 6.37 -2.16
C ALA A 78 -13.53 6.10 -1.00
N VAL A 79 -12.98 6.04 0.21
CA VAL A 79 -13.71 5.81 1.46
C VAL A 79 -13.68 7.08 2.28
N ALA A 80 -14.84 7.51 2.78
CA ALA A 80 -14.93 8.65 3.69
C ALA A 80 -14.42 8.28 5.08
N ALA A 81 -13.70 9.19 5.73
CA ALA A 81 -13.28 9.03 7.11
C ALA A 81 -14.49 9.08 8.05
N VAL A 82 -14.58 8.14 8.98
CA VAL A 82 -15.50 8.19 10.11
C VAL A 82 -14.71 8.51 11.36
N ARG A 83 -15.10 9.59 12.04
CA ARG A 83 -14.37 10.15 13.16
C ARG A 83 -15.28 10.21 14.40
N LYS A 84 -14.66 10.31 15.54
CA LYS A 84 -15.34 10.57 16.82
C LYS A 84 -15.41 12.08 17.06
N MET A 85 -16.60 12.57 17.39
CA MET A 85 -16.86 13.95 17.77
C MET A 85 -17.43 13.99 19.19
N THR A 86 -16.93 14.87 20.03
CA THR A 86 -17.46 15.12 21.37
C THR A 86 -18.05 16.52 21.41
N THR A 87 -19.24 16.69 21.94
CA THR A 87 -19.99 17.94 21.97
C THR A 87 -20.27 18.40 23.40
N SER A 88 -20.58 19.68 23.59
CA SER A 88 -20.97 20.24 24.88
C SER A 88 -22.44 20.03 25.21
N ASP A 89 -23.28 19.69 24.23
CA ASP A 89 -24.72 19.47 24.37
C ASP A 89 -25.21 18.47 23.32
N VAL A 90 -26.45 18.05 23.37
CA VAL A 90 -27.07 17.15 22.40
C VAL A 90 -27.13 17.81 21.03
N VAL A 91 -26.76 17.08 20.00
CA VAL A 91 -26.82 17.51 18.60
C VAL A 91 -27.65 16.56 17.75
N ASP A 92 -28.29 17.10 16.71
CA ASP A 92 -29.15 16.33 15.83
C ASP A 92 -28.33 15.41 14.90
N LEU A 93 -28.87 14.23 14.61
CA LEU A 93 -28.37 13.39 13.51
C LEU A 93 -28.47 14.17 12.20
N ARG A 94 -27.43 14.03 11.36
CA ARG A 94 -27.24 14.78 10.11
C ARG A 94 -26.88 16.26 10.28
N SER A 95 -26.69 16.76 11.50
CA SER A 95 -26.06 18.09 11.67
C SER A 95 -24.67 18.12 11.03
N ARG A 96 -24.31 19.28 10.50
CA ARG A 96 -23.06 19.49 9.74
C ARG A 96 -22.10 20.36 10.49
N TRP A 97 -20.86 19.93 10.52
CA TRP A 97 -19.77 20.54 11.28
C TRP A 97 -18.56 20.73 10.36
N GLU A 98 -17.89 21.84 10.48
CA GLU A 98 -16.74 22.20 9.63
C GLU A 98 -15.46 22.25 10.48
N LEU A 99 -14.38 21.67 9.92
CA LEU A 99 -13.03 21.80 10.43
C LEU A 99 -12.04 21.88 9.27
N SER A 100 -11.27 22.97 9.21
CA SER A 100 -10.23 23.20 8.19
C SER A 100 -10.72 23.08 6.74
N GLY A 101 -11.95 23.55 6.46
CA GLY A 101 -12.58 23.47 5.14
C GLY A 101 -13.24 22.15 4.81
N LEU A 102 -13.17 21.15 5.70
CA LEU A 102 -13.84 19.87 5.56
C LEU A 102 -15.15 19.85 6.34
N ILE A 103 -16.17 19.25 5.75
CA ILE A 103 -17.49 19.12 6.36
C ILE A 103 -17.66 17.68 6.85
N TYR A 104 -18.12 17.55 8.08
CA TYR A 104 -18.45 16.30 8.75
C TYR A 104 -19.93 16.28 9.11
N VAL A 105 -20.60 15.16 8.86
CA VAL A 105 -22.03 14.96 9.14
C VAL A 105 -22.16 13.95 10.27
N VAL A 106 -22.99 14.24 11.24
CA VAL A 106 -23.31 13.29 12.32
C VAL A 106 -24.09 12.12 11.77
N THR A 107 -23.50 10.91 11.84
CA THR A 107 -24.05 9.68 11.29
C THR A 107 -24.48 8.67 12.34
N GLY A 108 -23.97 8.78 13.57
CA GLY A 108 -24.31 7.88 14.65
C GLY A 108 -24.08 8.48 16.04
N ILE A 109 -24.63 7.84 17.05
CA ILE A 109 -24.46 8.17 18.46
C ILE A 109 -23.65 7.03 19.10
N VAL A 110 -22.53 7.37 19.75
CA VAL A 110 -21.69 6.41 20.47
C VAL A 110 -22.09 6.33 21.93
N SER A 111 -22.26 7.49 22.56
CA SER A 111 -22.72 7.67 23.95
C SER A 111 -23.20 9.09 24.15
N ASP A 112 -23.57 9.47 25.37
CA ASP A 112 -23.99 10.83 25.70
C ASP A 112 -22.90 11.84 25.29
N PHE A 113 -23.28 12.81 24.46
CA PHE A 113 -22.40 13.86 23.88
C PHE A 113 -21.22 13.33 23.04
N VAL A 114 -21.24 12.06 22.64
CA VAL A 114 -20.21 11.49 21.77
C VAL A 114 -20.87 10.88 20.54
N TYR A 115 -20.43 11.33 19.36
CA TYR A 115 -21.04 11.02 18.07
C TYR A 115 -20.02 10.44 17.09
N GLU A 116 -20.52 9.63 16.17
CA GLU A 116 -19.82 9.29 14.95
C GLU A 116 -20.13 10.35 13.89
N VAL A 117 -19.09 10.87 13.25
CA VAL A 117 -19.22 11.84 12.16
C VAL A 117 -18.47 11.34 10.94
N THR A 118 -19.12 11.43 9.79
CA THR A 118 -18.53 11.03 8.50
C THR A 118 -18.14 12.27 7.71
N CYS A 119 -16.91 12.30 7.20
CA CYS A 119 -16.44 13.37 6.31
C CYS A 119 -17.21 13.31 4.98
N GLU A 120 -17.79 14.44 4.53
CA GLU A 120 -18.49 14.49 3.23
C GLU A 120 -17.54 14.30 2.06
N THR A 121 -16.27 14.67 2.21
CA THR A 121 -15.25 14.46 1.19
C THR A 121 -14.57 13.11 1.44
N PRO A 122 -14.77 12.11 0.57
CA PRO A 122 -14.04 10.85 0.68
C PRO A 122 -12.54 11.06 0.43
N GLY A 123 -11.72 10.19 1.02
CA GLY A 123 -10.28 10.21 0.85
C GLY A 123 -9.53 10.35 2.17
N VAL A 124 -8.21 10.27 2.09
CA VAL A 124 -7.31 10.41 3.24
C VAL A 124 -7.38 11.80 3.90
N VAL A 125 -7.91 12.80 3.19
CA VAL A 125 -8.05 14.16 3.68
C VAL A 125 -8.86 14.23 4.97
N GLY A 126 -9.89 13.39 5.14
CA GLY A 126 -10.70 13.32 6.34
C GLY A 126 -9.96 12.82 7.60
N ASN A 127 -8.74 12.27 7.44
CA ASN A 127 -7.91 11.79 8.55
C ASN A 127 -7.00 12.85 9.15
N GLN A 128 -6.77 13.99 8.45
CA GLN A 128 -5.63 14.87 8.70
C GLN A 128 -5.79 15.78 9.91
N TYR A 129 -7.01 16.23 10.19
CA TYR A 129 -7.24 17.29 11.17
C TYR A 129 -7.98 16.77 12.41
N SER A 130 -7.68 17.35 13.57
CA SER A 130 -8.40 17.12 14.83
C SER A 130 -8.45 18.44 15.59
N GLY A 131 -9.47 18.63 16.43
CA GLY A 131 -9.63 19.86 17.21
C GLY A 131 -11.04 20.41 17.18
N GLU A 132 -11.17 21.69 17.55
CA GLU A 132 -12.47 22.37 17.64
C GLU A 132 -13.12 22.54 16.27
N MET A 133 -14.42 22.19 16.21
CA MET A 133 -15.23 22.26 15.01
C MET A 133 -16.20 23.44 15.07
N ARG A 134 -16.49 24.00 13.91
CA ARG A 134 -17.52 25.01 13.75
C ARG A 134 -18.85 24.38 13.32
N SER A 135 -19.92 24.63 14.07
CA SER A 135 -21.25 24.21 13.65
C SER A 135 -21.72 24.99 12.42
N LEU A 136 -22.31 24.27 11.46
CA LEU A 136 -23.01 24.84 10.32
C LEU A 136 -24.53 24.75 10.47
N SER A 137 -25.03 23.95 11.40
CA SER A 137 -26.45 23.64 11.58
C SER A 137 -27.00 24.13 12.93
N GLU A 138 -26.15 24.26 13.94
CA GLU A 138 -26.59 24.51 15.32
C GLU A 138 -25.85 25.72 15.94
N THR A 139 -26.47 26.36 16.90
CA THR A 139 -25.92 27.54 17.58
C THR A 139 -25.70 27.25 19.06
N GLY A 140 -24.56 27.73 19.61
CA GLY A 140 -24.28 27.64 21.05
C GLY A 140 -23.68 26.32 21.52
N VAL A 141 -23.48 25.32 20.65
CA VAL A 141 -22.84 24.05 20.98
C VAL A 141 -21.39 24.07 20.47
N THR A 142 -20.46 23.65 21.32
CA THR A 142 -19.06 23.43 20.94
C THR A 142 -18.85 21.94 20.66
N ALA A 143 -17.98 21.64 19.69
CA ALA A 143 -17.63 20.28 19.32
C ALA A 143 -16.13 20.14 19.06
N VAL A 144 -15.60 18.95 19.36
CA VAL A 144 -14.18 18.61 19.15
C VAL A 144 -14.11 17.28 18.38
N LEU A 145 -13.42 17.31 17.25
CA LEU A 145 -13.09 16.14 16.45
C LEU A 145 -11.86 15.44 17.00
N SER A 146 -11.95 14.14 17.26
CA SER A 146 -10.86 13.36 17.87
C SER A 146 -10.50 12.13 17.04
N ASP A 147 -10.66 10.95 17.59
CA ASP A 147 -10.18 9.66 17.09
C ASP A 147 -10.71 9.31 15.69
N ILE A 148 -9.93 8.57 14.93
CA ILE A 148 -10.35 7.95 13.69
C ILE A 148 -10.99 6.60 14.02
N LEU A 149 -12.28 6.45 13.72
CA LEU A 149 -13.01 5.18 13.87
C LEU A 149 -12.88 4.32 12.62
N VAL A 150 -13.00 4.95 11.43
CA VAL A 150 -12.73 4.35 10.13
C VAL A 150 -11.85 5.33 9.35
N ALA A 151 -10.68 4.88 8.95
CA ALA A 151 -9.79 5.71 8.16
C ALA A 151 -10.36 5.96 6.76
N GLY A 152 -10.36 7.22 6.35
CA GLY A 152 -10.63 7.57 4.96
C GLY A 152 -9.50 7.10 4.06
N ALA A 153 -9.84 6.69 2.85
CA ALA A 153 -8.89 6.23 1.85
C ALA A 153 -9.22 6.83 0.49
N ASP A 154 -8.21 7.18 -0.28
CA ASP A 154 -8.37 7.66 -1.65
C ASP A 154 -8.81 6.52 -2.58
N VAL A 155 -9.26 6.89 -3.78
CA VAL A 155 -9.54 5.91 -4.83
C VAL A 155 -8.28 5.08 -5.11
N GLU A 156 -8.45 3.78 -5.32
CA GLU A 156 -7.34 2.86 -5.56
C GLU A 156 -6.48 3.32 -6.75
N ALA A 157 -5.17 3.48 -6.54
CA ALA A 157 -4.23 3.86 -7.58
C ALA A 157 -4.08 2.75 -8.64
N ASP A 158 -3.71 3.11 -9.87
CA ASP A 158 -3.53 2.16 -10.99
C ASP A 158 -2.62 0.99 -10.64
N GLU A 159 -1.49 1.27 -9.99
CA GLU A 159 -0.53 0.23 -9.61
C GLU A 159 -1.07 -0.75 -8.56
N ALA A 160 -1.87 -0.25 -7.61
CA ALA A 160 -2.53 -1.10 -6.61
C ALA A 160 -3.58 -2.01 -7.26
N LEU A 161 -4.40 -1.46 -8.17
CA LEU A 161 -5.39 -2.23 -8.94
C LEU A 161 -4.69 -3.28 -9.82
N ARG A 162 -3.62 -2.89 -10.54
CA ARG A 162 -2.82 -3.80 -11.38
C ARG A 162 -2.23 -4.94 -10.57
N SER A 163 -1.60 -4.64 -9.44
CA SER A 163 -1.04 -5.65 -8.53
C SER A 163 -2.10 -6.62 -8.01
N ARG A 164 -3.26 -6.10 -7.61
CA ARG A 164 -4.40 -6.91 -7.13
C ARG A 164 -4.97 -7.79 -8.24
N PHE A 165 -5.08 -7.27 -9.46
CA PHE A 165 -5.50 -8.04 -10.64
C PHE A 165 -4.51 -9.15 -10.97
N CYS A 166 -3.20 -8.83 -11.08
CA CYS A 166 -2.16 -9.82 -11.35
C CYS A 166 -2.13 -10.92 -10.29
N ASN A 167 -2.28 -10.57 -9.02
CA ASN A 167 -2.34 -11.55 -7.93
C ASN A 167 -3.56 -12.47 -8.07
N LYS A 168 -4.74 -11.92 -8.38
CA LYS A 168 -5.95 -12.72 -8.58
C LYS A 168 -5.85 -13.68 -9.76
N VAL A 169 -5.22 -13.25 -10.86
CA VAL A 169 -5.05 -14.09 -12.05
C VAL A 169 -3.95 -15.14 -11.86
N ARG A 170 -2.82 -14.77 -11.24
CA ARG A 170 -1.69 -15.69 -11.01
C ARG A 170 -1.98 -16.71 -9.91
N TYR A 171 -2.77 -16.32 -8.93
CA TYR A 171 -3.06 -17.11 -7.73
C TYR A 171 -4.57 -17.27 -7.53
N PRO A 172 -5.26 -17.95 -8.44
CA PRO A 172 -6.70 -18.12 -8.35
C PRO A 172 -7.06 -18.87 -7.06
N ALA A 173 -7.92 -18.27 -6.27
CA ALA A 173 -8.50 -18.91 -5.10
C ALA A 173 -9.54 -19.94 -5.57
N THR A 174 -9.19 -21.23 -5.50
CA THR A 174 -10.06 -22.32 -5.95
C THR A 174 -9.99 -23.51 -5.00
N SER A 175 -11.12 -24.17 -4.79
CA SER A 175 -11.22 -25.49 -4.14
C SER A 175 -10.50 -25.64 -2.80
N GLY A 176 -10.40 -24.57 -2.00
CA GLY A 176 -9.70 -24.63 -0.71
C GLY A 176 -8.19 -24.73 -0.81
N ASN A 177 -7.58 -24.17 -1.85
CA ASN A 177 -6.13 -24.02 -1.92
C ASN A 177 -5.62 -22.95 -0.94
N THR A 178 -4.30 -22.81 -0.80
CA THR A 178 -3.65 -21.85 0.10
C THR A 178 -4.17 -20.42 -0.10
N TYR A 179 -4.35 -20.01 -1.35
CA TYR A 179 -4.83 -18.66 -1.69
C TYR A 179 -6.28 -18.43 -1.30
N HIS A 180 -7.10 -19.48 -1.36
CA HIS A 180 -8.50 -19.41 -0.95
C HIS A 180 -8.62 -19.17 0.57
N TYR A 181 -7.82 -19.89 1.38
CA TYR A 181 -7.77 -19.64 2.83
C TYR A 181 -7.22 -18.24 3.17
N GLN A 182 -6.25 -17.74 2.40
CA GLN A 182 -5.77 -16.36 2.57
C GLN A 182 -6.86 -15.34 2.25
N GLN A 183 -7.63 -15.57 1.18
CA GLN A 183 -8.74 -14.70 0.80
C GLN A 183 -9.83 -14.71 1.88
N TRP A 184 -10.27 -15.87 2.34
CA TRP A 184 -11.28 -15.97 3.42
C TRP A 184 -10.82 -15.27 4.70
N ALA A 185 -9.56 -15.44 5.07
CA ALA A 185 -9.03 -14.70 6.23
C ALA A 185 -9.08 -13.18 6.02
N ALA A 186 -8.74 -12.70 4.82
CA ALA A 186 -8.76 -11.27 4.49
C ALA A 186 -10.18 -10.66 4.35
N GLU A 187 -11.22 -11.48 4.18
CA GLU A 187 -12.63 -11.05 4.17
C GLU A 187 -13.15 -10.71 5.58
N VAL A 188 -12.47 -11.20 6.63
CA VAL A 188 -12.86 -10.91 8.02
C VAL A 188 -12.37 -9.50 8.39
N PRO A 189 -13.28 -8.61 8.84
CA PRO A 189 -12.91 -7.26 9.25
C PRO A 189 -11.86 -7.25 10.37
N GLY A 190 -10.82 -6.44 10.18
CA GLY A 190 -9.70 -6.30 11.10
C GLY A 190 -8.49 -7.15 10.77
N VAL A 191 -8.55 -8.02 9.76
CA VAL A 191 -7.38 -8.76 9.26
C VAL A 191 -6.58 -7.88 8.30
N GLY A 192 -5.31 -7.66 8.61
CA GLY A 192 -4.37 -6.95 7.75
C GLY A 192 -3.54 -7.87 6.86
N ALA A 193 -3.17 -9.07 7.36
CA ALA A 193 -2.48 -10.08 6.56
C ALA A 193 -2.73 -11.49 7.12
N ALA A 194 -2.65 -12.49 6.22
CA ALA A 194 -2.75 -13.90 6.59
C ALA A 194 -1.69 -14.73 5.85
N LYS A 195 -1.14 -15.75 6.53
CA LYS A 195 -0.24 -16.75 5.96
C LYS A 195 -0.83 -18.13 6.20
N VAL A 196 -0.87 -18.93 5.15
CA VAL A 196 -1.40 -20.30 5.22
C VAL A 196 -0.26 -21.31 5.14
N LEU A 197 -0.23 -22.23 6.08
CA LEU A 197 0.72 -23.34 6.13
C LEU A 197 -0.05 -24.63 5.84
N PRO A 198 0.05 -25.15 4.61
CA PRO A 198 -0.56 -26.44 4.30
C PRO A 198 0.15 -27.55 5.09
N LEU A 199 -0.63 -28.51 5.56
CA LEU A 199 -0.15 -29.64 6.39
C LEU A 199 0.58 -29.20 7.68
N GLY A 200 0.31 -27.99 8.18
CA GLY A 200 1.06 -27.37 9.26
C GLY A 200 1.02 -28.13 10.60
N ASN A 201 0.00 -29.00 10.81
CA ASN A 201 -0.13 -29.90 11.95
C ASN A 201 -0.24 -31.37 11.51
N GLY A 202 0.23 -31.71 10.29
CA GLY A 202 0.19 -33.05 9.73
C GLY A 202 -0.84 -33.23 8.60
N PRO A 203 -0.97 -34.43 8.03
CA PRO A 203 -1.87 -34.69 6.92
C PRO A 203 -3.32 -34.27 7.18
N GLY A 204 -3.97 -33.66 6.20
CA GLY A 204 -5.36 -33.20 6.29
C GLY A 204 -5.57 -31.90 7.09
N THR A 205 -4.49 -31.24 7.54
CA THR A 205 -4.57 -30.02 8.32
C THR A 205 -4.13 -28.78 7.54
N VAL A 206 -4.71 -27.63 7.88
CA VAL A 206 -4.32 -26.32 7.39
C VAL A 206 -4.15 -25.39 8.59
N VAL A 207 -3.01 -24.73 8.70
CA VAL A 207 -2.78 -23.69 9.70
C VAL A 207 -2.84 -22.32 9.03
N VAL A 208 -3.66 -21.42 9.57
CA VAL A 208 -3.79 -20.04 9.10
C VAL A 208 -3.27 -19.12 10.19
N LEU A 209 -2.21 -18.37 9.88
CA LEU A 209 -1.67 -17.33 10.74
C LEU A 209 -2.30 -16.01 10.36
N VAL A 210 -2.77 -15.22 11.31
CA VAL A 210 -3.42 -13.92 11.04
C VAL A 210 -2.84 -12.82 11.93
N VAL A 211 -2.69 -11.64 11.35
CA VAL A 211 -2.34 -10.38 12.03
C VAL A 211 -3.42 -9.34 11.74
N ASP A 212 -3.50 -8.33 12.59
CA ASP A 212 -4.49 -7.26 12.45
C ASP A 212 -4.16 -6.25 11.33
N SER A 213 -4.99 -5.23 11.18
CA SER A 213 -4.82 -4.16 10.16
C SER A 213 -3.48 -3.44 10.26
N ASP A 214 -2.91 -3.34 11.46
CA ASP A 214 -1.61 -2.72 11.71
C ASP A 214 -0.46 -3.73 11.62
N LYS A 215 -0.75 -4.97 11.18
CA LYS A 215 0.15 -6.12 11.13
C LYS A 215 0.69 -6.53 12.50
N ALA A 216 0.00 -6.15 13.57
CA ALA A 216 0.31 -6.54 14.94
C ALA A 216 -0.35 -7.89 15.29
N ILE A 217 0.20 -8.54 16.33
CA ILE A 217 -0.31 -9.83 16.84
C ILE A 217 -1.57 -9.57 17.67
N SER A 218 -2.69 -10.12 17.24
CA SER A 218 -3.98 -9.99 17.93
C SER A 218 -4.39 -11.33 18.55
N THR A 219 -4.86 -11.31 19.79
CA THR A 219 -5.35 -12.52 20.50
C THR A 219 -6.81 -12.84 20.21
N SER A 220 -7.61 -11.86 19.80
CA SER A 220 -9.06 -12.03 19.55
C SER A 220 -9.41 -12.35 18.10
N LEU A 221 -8.53 -11.98 17.17
CA LEU A 221 -8.75 -12.10 15.73
C LEU A 221 -8.80 -13.55 15.24
N PRO A 222 -7.92 -14.47 15.70
CA PRO A 222 -7.93 -15.85 15.25
C PRO A 222 -9.26 -16.55 15.42
N GLN A 223 -9.98 -16.32 16.53
CA GLN A 223 -11.28 -16.94 16.76
C GLN A 223 -12.31 -16.46 15.73
N LYS A 224 -12.39 -15.15 15.44
CA LYS A 224 -13.30 -14.57 14.44
C LYS A 224 -13.05 -15.14 13.04
N VAL A 225 -11.77 -15.27 12.69
CA VAL A 225 -11.36 -15.83 11.39
C VAL A 225 -11.65 -17.32 11.33
N SER A 226 -11.44 -18.06 12.44
CA SER A 226 -11.77 -19.49 12.54
C SER A 226 -13.27 -19.73 12.35
N ASP A 227 -14.10 -18.95 13.03
CA ASP A 227 -15.57 -19.06 12.94
C ASP A 227 -16.05 -18.80 11.50
N TYR A 228 -15.49 -17.81 10.83
CA TYR A 228 -15.81 -17.52 9.43
C TYR A 228 -15.35 -18.64 8.48
N ILE A 229 -14.09 -19.07 8.58
CA ILE A 229 -13.53 -20.12 7.71
C ILE A 229 -14.31 -21.43 7.86
N GLU A 230 -14.82 -21.75 9.06
CA GLU A 230 -15.64 -22.93 9.30
C GLU A 230 -16.92 -22.95 8.46
N THR A 231 -17.48 -21.79 8.13
CA THR A 231 -18.69 -21.68 7.30
C THR A 231 -18.43 -21.88 5.80
N VAL A 232 -17.19 -21.65 5.33
CA VAL A 232 -16.87 -21.59 3.89
C VAL A 232 -15.87 -22.66 3.42
N ARG A 233 -15.17 -23.33 4.36
CA ARG A 233 -14.13 -24.32 4.02
C ARG A 233 -14.70 -25.60 3.38
N PRO A 234 -13.93 -26.27 2.52
CA PRO A 234 -14.27 -27.59 2.00
C PRO A 234 -14.38 -28.63 3.11
N VAL A 235 -15.24 -29.63 2.89
CA VAL A 235 -15.34 -30.80 3.76
C VAL A 235 -14.02 -31.58 3.76
N GLY A 236 -13.56 -32.02 4.93
CA GLY A 236 -12.40 -32.90 5.09
C GLY A 236 -11.08 -32.25 5.45
N ALA A 237 -10.98 -30.92 5.44
CA ALA A 237 -9.80 -30.21 5.95
C ALA A 237 -10.00 -29.82 7.44
N THR A 238 -9.02 -30.10 8.30
CA THR A 238 -8.99 -29.56 9.67
C THR A 238 -8.22 -28.26 9.67
N VAL A 239 -8.91 -27.15 10.00
CA VAL A 239 -8.30 -25.82 9.98
C VAL A 239 -8.03 -25.34 11.41
N SER A 240 -6.83 -24.82 11.63
CA SER A 240 -6.43 -24.15 12.86
C SER A 240 -6.03 -22.73 12.54
N VAL A 241 -6.76 -21.75 13.08
CA VAL A 241 -6.39 -20.33 12.95
C VAL A 241 -5.70 -19.89 14.23
N ILE A 242 -4.52 -19.36 14.11
CA ILE A 242 -3.70 -18.94 15.26
C ILE A 242 -3.01 -17.60 15.00
N SER A 243 -2.61 -16.91 16.05
CA SER A 243 -1.69 -15.79 15.97
C SER A 243 -0.27 -16.29 15.71
N PRO A 244 0.55 -15.55 14.95
CA PRO A 244 1.97 -15.86 14.82
C PRO A 244 2.71 -15.63 16.15
N GLU A 245 3.88 -16.27 16.28
CA GLU A 245 4.80 -16.06 17.39
C GLU A 245 5.61 -14.77 17.16
N ALA A 246 5.79 -13.97 18.21
CA ALA A 246 6.62 -12.78 18.16
C ALA A 246 8.11 -13.15 18.13
N LEU A 247 8.84 -12.70 17.12
CA LEU A 247 10.28 -12.71 17.08
C LEU A 247 10.80 -11.31 17.43
N SER A 248 11.19 -11.10 18.69
CA SER A 248 11.72 -9.81 19.15
C SER A 248 13.05 -9.49 18.47
N ILE A 249 13.14 -8.34 17.83
CA ILE A 249 14.35 -7.82 17.20
C ILE A 249 14.96 -6.80 18.14
N ASN A 250 16.00 -7.22 18.88
CA ASN A 250 16.73 -6.37 19.81
C ASN A 250 17.92 -5.74 19.09
N ILE A 251 18.06 -4.43 19.20
CA ILE A 251 19.15 -3.68 18.56
C ILE A 251 20.00 -3.00 19.60
N VAL A 252 21.31 -3.13 19.45
CA VAL A 252 22.29 -2.36 20.19
C VAL A 252 23.21 -1.69 19.17
N ALA A 253 23.31 -0.36 19.24
CA ALA A 253 24.15 0.42 18.35
C ALA A 253 24.83 1.58 19.06
N ASN A 254 26.05 1.88 18.64
CA ASN A 254 26.76 3.11 18.98
C ASN A 254 26.63 4.07 17.79
N VAL A 255 25.96 5.19 17.99
CA VAL A 255 25.65 6.15 16.95
C VAL A 255 26.44 7.45 17.11
N GLN A 256 26.82 8.03 15.99
CA GLN A 256 27.37 9.35 15.90
C GLN A 256 26.27 10.32 15.48
N LEU A 257 26.06 11.37 16.26
CA LEU A 257 25.07 12.40 15.98
C LEU A 257 25.68 13.57 15.21
N ASP A 258 24.91 14.20 14.35
CA ASP A 258 25.28 15.42 13.61
C ASP A 258 25.05 16.71 14.44
N GLY A 259 24.48 16.58 15.65
CA GLY A 259 24.17 17.66 16.56
C GLY A 259 22.83 18.36 16.30
N SER A 260 22.07 17.96 15.29
CA SER A 260 20.74 18.52 14.99
C SER A 260 19.64 17.98 15.93
N LYS A 261 19.84 16.77 16.49
CA LYS A 261 18.92 16.09 17.41
C LYS A 261 19.68 15.43 18.56
N ASN A 262 18.99 15.25 19.67
CA ASN A 262 19.53 14.49 20.81
C ASN A 262 19.26 12.99 20.66
N LEU A 263 19.98 12.17 21.41
CA LEU A 263 19.90 10.70 21.35
C LEU A 263 18.50 10.15 21.64
N ALA A 264 17.73 10.79 22.52
CA ALA A 264 16.37 10.37 22.85
C ALA A 264 15.38 10.58 21.69
N GLU A 265 15.52 11.70 20.97
CA GLU A 265 14.73 12.00 19.76
C GLU A 265 15.06 11.03 18.61
N VAL A 266 16.36 10.80 18.37
CA VAL A 266 16.85 9.82 17.39
C VAL A 266 16.30 8.44 17.71
N LYS A 267 16.40 7.98 18.96
CA LYS A 267 15.88 6.68 19.39
C LYS A 267 14.38 6.57 19.11
N ARG A 268 13.59 7.57 19.45
CA ARG A 268 12.13 7.55 19.24
C ARG A 268 11.77 7.44 17.76
N VAL A 269 12.46 8.20 16.88
CA VAL A 269 12.24 8.13 15.42
C VAL A 269 12.67 6.78 14.89
N PHE A 270 13.85 6.29 15.29
CA PHE A 270 14.33 4.98 14.88
C PHE A 270 13.40 3.83 15.29
N GLU A 271 12.84 3.86 16.51
CA GLU A 271 11.88 2.84 16.97
C GLU A 271 10.61 2.83 16.11
N ALA A 272 10.11 4.01 15.67
CA ALA A 272 8.96 4.11 14.77
C ALA A 272 9.29 3.58 13.35
N ASP A 273 10.41 4.00 12.77
CA ASP A 273 10.85 3.57 11.44
C ASP A 273 11.17 2.06 11.41
N LEU A 274 11.73 1.55 12.53
CA LEU A 274 11.99 0.12 12.73
C LEU A 274 10.68 -0.68 12.78
N ASP A 275 9.68 -0.19 13.49
CA ASP A 275 8.36 -0.83 13.57
C ASP A 275 7.71 -0.93 12.19
N ASP A 276 7.70 0.16 11.43
CA ASP A 276 7.19 0.20 10.06
C ASP A 276 7.98 -0.75 9.14
N PHE A 277 9.29 -0.78 9.26
CA PHE A 277 10.14 -1.69 8.50
C PHE A 277 9.81 -3.16 8.80
N LEU A 278 9.69 -3.53 10.09
CA LEU A 278 9.38 -4.91 10.51
C LEU A 278 7.96 -5.32 10.11
N LYS A 279 6.98 -4.43 10.22
CA LYS A 279 5.61 -4.62 9.72
C LYS A 279 5.56 -4.95 8.23
N ASN A 280 6.43 -4.32 7.43
CA ASN A 280 6.54 -4.61 5.99
C ASN A 280 7.16 -5.97 5.69
N LEU A 281 7.87 -6.58 6.62
CA LEU A 281 8.41 -7.93 6.50
C LEU A 281 7.41 -9.03 6.91
N THR A 282 6.29 -8.67 7.57
CA THR A 282 5.28 -9.63 8.04
C THR A 282 4.83 -10.57 6.93
N PHE A 283 5.04 -11.87 7.12
CA PHE A 283 4.74 -12.96 6.19
C PHE A 283 5.41 -12.88 4.80
N SER A 284 6.22 -11.85 4.53
CA SER A 284 6.84 -11.63 3.22
C SER A 284 8.31 -12.07 3.16
N SER A 285 8.98 -12.22 4.30
CA SER A 285 10.41 -12.52 4.36
C SER A 285 10.73 -13.66 5.31
N SER A 286 11.72 -14.48 4.94
CA SER A 286 12.27 -15.56 5.80
C SER A 286 13.43 -15.07 6.66
N ARG A 287 13.79 -13.80 6.60
CA ARG A 287 14.88 -13.21 7.40
C ARG A 287 14.70 -11.69 7.55
N VAL A 288 15.19 -11.17 8.67
CA VAL A 288 15.42 -9.73 8.85
C VAL A 288 16.84 -9.41 8.39
N SER A 289 16.98 -8.53 7.42
CA SER A 289 18.27 -8.17 6.85
C SER A 289 19.03 -7.19 7.76
N TYR A 290 20.20 -7.57 8.21
CA TYR A 290 21.12 -6.75 9.00
C TYR A 290 21.46 -5.42 8.29
N ALA A 291 21.84 -5.49 7.01
CA ALA A 291 22.22 -4.29 6.26
C ALA A 291 21.04 -3.31 6.07
N LYS A 292 19.83 -3.84 5.86
CA LYS A 292 18.64 -2.96 5.76
C LYS A 292 18.30 -2.30 7.09
N LEU A 293 18.47 -2.98 8.21
CA LEU A 293 18.30 -2.39 9.54
C LEU A 293 19.32 -1.27 9.80
N GLY A 294 20.58 -1.47 9.37
CA GLY A 294 21.61 -0.43 9.42
C GLY A 294 21.21 0.80 8.59
N ASN A 295 20.65 0.59 7.40
CA ASN A 295 20.15 1.71 6.58
C ASN A 295 18.99 2.45 7.25
N VAL A 296 18.02 1.73 7.86
CA VAL A 296 16.93 2.36 8.62
C VAL A 296 17.48 3.28 9.73
N LEU A 297 18.58 2.86 10.40
CA LEU A 297 19.23 3.70 11.43
C LEU A 297 19.92 4.94 10.81
N LEU A 298 20.62 4.78 9.67
CA LEU A 298 21.30 5.88 8.98
C LEU A 298 20.33 6.90 8.37
N ASP A 299 19.14 6.45 7.97
CA ASP A 299 18.10 7.31 7.40
C ASP A 299 17.41 8.19 8.47
N VAL A 300 17.63 7.92 9.77
CA VAL A 300 17.07 8.74 10.86
C VAL A 300 17.73 10.11 10.89
N PRO A 301 16.96 11.22 10.78
CA PRO A 301 17.51 12.55 10.88
C PRO A 301 18.21 12.79 12.22
N GLY A 302 19.46 13.25 12.18
CA GLY A 302 20.32 13.46 13.35
C GLY A 302 21.40 12.38 13.53
N VAL A 303 21.34 11.27 12.77
CA VAL A 303 22.39 10.25 12.71
C VAL A 303 23.32 10.55 11.55
N SER A 304 24.62 10.68 11.82
CA SER A 304 25.65 10.83 10.77
C SER A 304 26.30 9.49 10.42
N ASP A 305 26.52 8.63 11.44
CA ASP A 305 27.12 7.29 11.25
C ASP A 305 26.88 6.42 12.49
N PHE A 306 27.25 5.14 12.41
CA PHE A 306 27.32 4.26 13.56
C PHE A 306 28.62 3.43 13.56
N ASP A 307 29.22 3.21 14.72
CA ASP A 307 30.44 2.42 14.88
C ASP A 307 30.13 0.92 15.08
N THR A 308 29.22 0.63 16.02
CA THR A 308 28.80 -0.75 16.28
C THR A 308 27.31 -0.89 16.08
N PHE A 309 26.92 -1.99 15.47
CA PHE A 309 25.52 -2.34 15.26
C PHE A 309 25.35 -3.84 15.42
N THR A 310 24.50 -4.27 16.32
CA THR A 310 24.18 -5.69 16.52
C THR A 310 22.68 -5.91 16.59
N VAL A 311 22.25 -7.04 16.05
CA VAL A 311 20.84 -7.47 16.04
C VAL A 311 20.76 -8.80 16.78
N ASN A 312 20.01 -8.86 17.87
CA ASN A 312 19.95 -10.02 18.77
C ASN A 312 21.34 -10.49 19.21
N GLY A 313 22.27 -9.55 19.43
CA GLY A 313 23.62 -9.79 19.90
C GLY A 313 24.60 -10.31 18.84
N VAL A 314 24.20 -10.35 17.55
CA VAL A 314 25.06 -10.81 16.45
C VAL A 314 25.16 -9.77 15.34
N VAL A 315 26.27 -9.81 14.60
CA VAL A 315 26.48 -9.04 13.36
C VAL A 315 26.06 -9.93 12.19
N GLY A 316 24.79 -9.86 11.80
CA GLY A 316 24.26 -10.70 10.73
C GLY A 316 22.74 -10.69 10.63
N ASN A 317 22.24 -11.36 9.59
CA ASN A 317 20.80 -11.49 9.35
C ASN A 317 20.16 -12.38 10.42
N VAL A 318 18.95 -12.03 10.86
CA VAL A 318 18.14 -12.84 11.78
C VAL A 318 17.13 -13.67 10.99
N PRO A 319 17.16 -15.01 11.08
CA PRO A 319 16.16 -15.85 10.41
C PRO A 319 14.79 -15.67 11.06
N VAL A 320 13.75 -15.68 10.24
CA VAL A 320 12.34 -15.63 10.67
C VAL A 320 11.71 -16.98 10.38
N GLY A 321 11.23 -17.64 11.42
CA GLY A 321 10.55 -18.93 11.31
C GLY A 321 9.22 -18.85 10.57
N GLU A 322 8.70 -19.96 10.07
CA GLU A 322 7.47 -20.00 9.28
C GLU A 322 6.25 -19.51 10.04
N ARG A 323 6.24 -19.64 11.37
CA ARG A 323 5.15 -19.21 12.27
C ARG A 323 5.46 -17.91 13.00
N GLN A 324 6.58 -17.27 12.70
CA GLN A 324 7.04 -16.08 13.39
C GLN A 324 6.78 -14.80 12.56
N VAL A 325 6.61 -13.70 13.29
CA VAL A 325 6.66 -12.34 12.75
C VAL A 325 7.66 -11.52 13.56
N PRO A 326 8.53 -10.74 12.88
CA PRO A 326 9.46 -9.88 13.57
C PRO A 326 8.71 -8.69 14.19
N VAL A 327 9.03 -8.39 15.44
CA VAL A 327 8.48 -7.25 16.19
C VAL A 327 9.62 -6.47 16.83
N VAL A 328 9.40 -5.20 17.11
CA VAL A 328 10.37 -4.37 17.79
C VAL A 328 10.61 -4.95 19.21
N GLY A 329 11.87 -5.24 19.51
CA GLY A 329 12.32 -5.63 20.84
C GLY A 329 12.91 -4.44 21.58
N THR A 330 14.00 -4.69 22.33
CA THR A 330 14.73 -3.64 23.05
C THR A 330 15.68 -2.92 22.10
N VAL A 331 15.56 -1.58 22.01
CA VAL A 331 16.50 -0.72 21.29
C VAL A 331 17.39 0.02 22.28
N THR A 332 18.69 -0.22 22.20
CA THR A 332 19.71 0.46 23.01
C THR A 332 20.64 1.21 22.08
N LEU A 333 20.58 2.56 22.13
CA LEU A 333 21.49 3.43 21.42
C LEU A 333 22.43 4.11 22.43
N SER A 334 23.69 4.23 22.09
CA SER A 334 24.71 4.95 22.84
C SER A 334 25.37 5.96 21.89
N GLU A 335 25.61 7.18 22.37
CA GLU A 335 26.30 8.19 21.58
C GLU A 335 27.82 8.02 21.69
N VAL A 336 28.50 8.04 20.56
CA VAL A 336 29.96 8.02 20.47
C VAL A 336 30.42 9.40 19.96
N SER A 337 31.20 10.08 20.79
CA SER A 337 31.95 11.26 20.34
C SER A 337 33.20 10.77 19.62
N LEU A 338 33.41 11.15 18.36
CA LEU A 338 34.72 11.00 17.74
C LEU A 338 35.69 11.89 18.52
N VAL A 339 36.53 11.27 19.34
CA VAL A 339 37.75 11.93 19.77
C VAL A 339 38.60 12.09 18.51
N GLY A 340 38.69 13.34 18.02
CA GLY A 340 39.51 13.65 16.88
C GLY A 340 40.93 13.11 17.12
N THR A 341 41.38 12.23 16.29
CA THR A 341 42.83 12.00 16.13
C THR A 341 43.33 13.15 15.28
N ASP A 342 43.90 14.17 15.97
CA ASP A 342 44.75 15.18 15.36
C ASP A 342 45.95 14.53 14.62
#